data_15df74bfb2ec8d58892e090a50364122
#
_entry.id   15df74bfb2ec8d58892e090a50364122
#
_cell.length_a   1.000
_cell.length_b   1.000
_cell.length_c   1.000
_cell.angle_alpha   90.00
_cell.angle_beta   90.00
_cell.angle_gamma   90.00
#
_symmetry.space_group_name_H-M   'P 1'
#
loop_
_entity.id
_entity.type
_entity.pdbx_description
1 polymer ?
#
loop_
_entity_poly.entity_id
_entity_poly.type
_entity_poly.pdbx_seq_one_letter_code
_entity_poly.pdbx_strand_id
1 'polypeptide(L)' 'SQLRPKTHIPPHWGMLNTRLICHIPLIVPDGCRLRVGNHERRVEAGKALLFDDSILHEAFNDSDETRVILLLEVWN' A
#
# COMPACT_ATOMS: atom_id res chain seq x y z
N SER A 1 6.00 1.67 7.79
CA SER A 1 6.51 1.46 6.43
C SER A 1 6.75 2.79 5.73
N GLN A 2 7.90 2.95 5.15
CA GLN A 2 8.26 4.15 4.40
C GLN A 2 8.48 3.79 2.94
N LEU A 3 8.01 4.65 2.04
CA LEU A 3 8.28 4.54 0.62
C LEU A 3 8.90 5.84 0.14
N ARG A 4 10.15 5.76 -0.29
CA ARG A 4 10.94 6.90 -0.73
C ARG A 4 10.32 7.59 -1.96
N PRO A 5 10.70 8.86 -2.22
CA PRO A 5 10.27 9.55 -3.44
C PRO A 5 10.64 8.77 -4.71
N LYS A 6 9.79 8.90 -5.73
CA LYS A 6 10.01 8.29 -7.04
C LYS A 6 10.29 6.79 -6.98
N THR A 7 9.60 6.08 -6.08
CA THR A 7 9.81 4.66 -5.86
C THR A 7 8.57 3.87 -6.24
N HIS A 8 8.81 2.68 -6.77
CA HIS A 8 7.78 1.74 -7.16
C HIS A 8 8.10 0.38 -6.54
N ILE A 9 7.18 -0.17 -5.78
CA ILE A 9 7.26 -1.55 -5.33
C ILE A 9 6.54 -2.38 -6.39
N PRO A 10 7.27 -3.25 -7.12
CA PRO A 10 6.66 -4.01 -8.21
C PRO A 10 5.60 -4.99 -7.72
N PRO A 11 4.76 -5.53 -8.63
CA PRO A 11 3.73 -6.49 -8.25
C PRO A 11 4.31 -7.67 -7.49
N HIS A 12 3.69 -8.01 -6.39
CA HIS A 12 4.12 -9.12 -5.53
C HIS A 12 2.96 -9.68 -4.73
N TRP A 13 3.17 -10.85 -4.14
CA TRP A 13 2.23 -11.49 -3.23
C TRP A 13 2.83 -11.56 -1.83
N GLY A 14 1.96 -11.62 -0.83
CA GLY A 14 2.40 -11.98 0.50
C GLY A 14 2.78 -13.47 0.57
N MET A 15 3.63 -13.81 1.53
CA MET A 15 4.11 -15.18 1.71
C MET A 15 3.02 -16.12 2.24
N LEU A 16 2.04 -15.60 2.93
CA LEU A 16 0.94 -16.36 3.53
C LEU A 16 -0.38 -15.88 2.94
N ASN A 17 -1.22 -16.84 2.56
CA ASN A 17 -2.45 -16.55 1.79
C ASN A 17 -3.72 -16.42 2.63
N THR A 18 -3.64 -16.16 3.92
CA THR A 18 -4.82 -16.01 4.77
C THR A 18 -4.80 -14.78 5.64
N ARG A 19 -4.04 -13.75 5.28
CA ARG A 19 -4.04 -12.54 6.08
C ARG A 19 -4.52 -11.34 5.29
N LEU A 20 -5.19 -10.46 6.01
CA LEU A 20 -5.59 -9.16 5.51
C LEU A 20 -4.57 -8.12 5.97
N ILE A 21 -4.27 -7.20 5.08
CA ILE A 21 -3.41 -6.06 5.37
C ILE A 21 -4.27 -4.81 5.48
N CYS A 22 -4.12 -4.11 6.59
CA CYS A 22 -4.73 -2.80 6.77
C CYS A 22 -3.65 -1.72 6.61
N HIS A 23 -3.78 -0.92 5.56
CA HIS A 23 -2.94 0.24 5.33
C HIS A 23 -3.57 1.46 5.99
N ILE A 24 -2.85 2.08 6.90
CA ILE A 24 -3.30 3.33 7.54
C ILE A 24 -2.31 4.41 7.12
N PRO A 25 -2.65 5.21 6.09
CA PRO A 25 -1.74 6.26 5.62
C PRO A 25 -1.61 7.39 6.63
N LEU A 26 -0.38 7.72 7.00
CA LEU A 26 -0.08 8.78 7.96
C LEU A 26 0.42 10.05 7.26
N ILE A 27 1.39 9.90 6.37
CA ILE A 27 1.95 10.98 5.56
C ILE A 27 1.89 10.53 4.11
N VAL A 28 1.07 11.19 3.30
CA VAL A 28 0.85 10.81 1.91
C VAL A 28 0.94 12.03 1.02
N PRO A 29 2.07 12.23 0.35
CA PRO A 29 2.16 13.25 -0.68
C PRO A 29 1.31 12.87 -1.89
N ASP A 30 0.93 13.86 -2.71
CA ASP A 30 0.21 13.60 -3.95
C ASP A 30 1.04 12.69 -4.87
N GLY A 31 0.40 11.77 -5.55
CA GLY A 31 1.07 10.84 -6.46
C GLY A 31 1.30 9.45 -5.87
N CYS A 32 0.77 9.16 -4.70
CA CYS A 32 0.83 7.81 -4.12
C CYS A 32 -0.38 6.99 -4.52
N ARG A 33 -0.12 5.77 -5.00
CA ARG A 33 -1.17 4.85 -5.47
C ARG A 33 -0.89 3.45 -4.99
N LEU A 34 -1.94 2.66 -4.84
CA LEU A 34 -1.86 1.24 -4.55
C LEU A 34 -2.73 0.50 -5.56
N ARG A 35 -2.15 -0.51 -6.22
CA ARG A 35 -2.91 -1.41 -7.10
C ARG A 35 -3.01 -2.78 -6.45
N VAL A 36 -4.23 -3.29 -6.33
CA VAL A 36 -4.50 -4.63 -5.83
C VAL A 36 -5.30 -5.37 -6.89
N GLY A 37 -4.71 -6.40 -7.50
CA GLY A 37 -5.28 -7.06 -8.66
C GLY A 37 -5.48 -6.06 -9.80
N ASN A 38 -6.72 -5.89 -10.25
CA ASN A 38 -7.07 -4.96 -11.33
C ASN A 38 -7.60 -3.61 -10.82
N HIS A 39 -7.58 -3.39 -9.51
CA HIS A 39 -8.12 -2.18 -8.90
C HIS A 39 -7.01 -1.27 -8.42
N GLU A 40 -7.03 -0.03 -8.91
CA GLU A 40 -6.10 0.99 -8.46
C GLU A 40 -6.81 1.98 -7.54
N ARG A 41 -6.16 2.32 -6.44
CA ARG A 41 -6.68 3.26 -5.46
C ARG A 41 -5.64 4.34 -5.18
N ARG A 42 -6.11 5.58 -5.09
CA ARG A 42 -5.28 6.67 -4.59
C ARG A 42 -5.11 6.46 -3.08
N VAL A 43 -3.89 6.59 -2.60
CA VAL A 43 -3.60 6.54 -1.16
C VAL A 43 -3.84 7.94 -0.59
N GLU A 44 -4.69 8.03 0.43
CA GLU A 44 -5.05 9.32 1.05
C GLU A 44 -4.83 9.23 2.56
N ALA A 45 -4.24 10.29 3.13
CA ALA A 45 -3.99 10.34 4.56
C ALA A 45 -5.29 10.22 5.37
N GLY A 46 -5.27 9.40 6.40
CA GLY A 46 -6.42 9.17 7.27
C GLY A 46 -7.46 8.20 6.72
N LYS A 47 -7.30 7.71 5.49
CA LYS A 47 -8.23 6.74 4.90
C LYS A 47 -7.59 5.36 4.81
N ALA A 48 -8.01 4.47 5.68
CA ALA A 48 -7.49 3.10 5.71
C ALA A 48 -7.92 2.32 4.47
N LEU A 49 -7.00 1.49 3.96
CA LEU A 49 -7.25 0.54 2.89
C LEU A 49 -7.05 -0.87 3.42
N LEU A 50 -8.03 -1.73 3.22
CA LEU A 50 -7.97 -3.12 3.64
C LEU A 50 -7.95 -4.01 2.40
N PHE A 51 -6.96 -4.90 2.31
CA PHE A 51 -6.88 -5.83 1.19
C PHE A 51 -6.28 -7.17 1.60
N ASP A 52 -6.54 -8.17 0.78
CA ASP A 52 -6.01 -9.52 0.97
C ASP A 52 -4.58 -9.58 0.41
N ASP A 53 -3.61 -9.89 1.26
CA ASP A 53 -2.19 -9.94 0.90
C ASP A 53 -1.87 -11.05 -0.11
N SER A 54 -2.75 -12.04 -0.27
CA SER A 54 -2.57 -13.10 -1.27
C SER A 54 -2.86 -12.62 -2.70
N ILE A 55 -3.53 -11.49 -2.87
CA ILE A 55 -3.78 -10.90 -4.17
C ILE A 55 -2.55 -10.12 -4.63
N LEU A 56 -2.19 -10.25 -5.90
CA LEU A 56 -1.07 -9.52 -6.47
C LEU A 56 -1.28 -8.02 -6.30
N HIS A 57 -0.31 -7.34 -5.70
CA HIS A 57 -0.42 -5.90 -5.43
C HIS A 57 0.90 -5.18 -5.66
N GLU A 58 0.81 -3.89 -5.94
CA GLU A 58 1.97 -3.04 -6.15
C GLU A 58 1.70 -1.63 -5.61
N ALA A 59 2.75 -0.92 -5.27
CA ALA A 59 2.65 0.40 -4.68
C ALA A 59 3.53 1.40 -5.42
N PHE A 60 3.06 2.63 -5.52
CA PHE A 60 3.73 3.72 -6.22
C PHE A 60 3.84 4.95 -5.33
N ASN A 61 5.00 5.58 -5.37
CA ASN A 61 5.18 6.92 -4.86
C ASN A 61 5.86 7.76 -5.96
N ASP A 62 5.06 8.44 -6.76
CA ASP A 62 5.54 9.27 -7.85
C ASP A 62 5.84 10.71 -7.42
N SER A 63 5.75 10.99 -6.12
CA SER A 63 6.00 12.32 -5.57
C SER A 63 7.49 12.55 -5.28
N ASP A 64 7.82 13.76 -4.84
CA ASP A 64 9.16 14.14 -4.40
C ASP A 64 9.35 13.99 -2.89
N GLU A 65 8.36 13.45 -2.19
CA GLU A 65 8.36 13.31 -0.73
C GLU A 65 8.17 11.86 -0.30
N THR A 66 8.65 11.52 0.89
CA THR A 66 8.50 10.17 1.45
C THR A 66 7.08 9.93 1.92
N ARG A 67 6.52 8.77 1.58
CA ARG A 67 5.24 8.28 2.09
C ARG A 67 5.46 7.48 3.37
N VAL A 68 4.61 7.70 4.38
CA VAL A 68 4.65 6.92 5.63
C VAL A 68 3.29 6.29 5.86
N ILE A 69 3.28 4.97 6.03
CA ILE A 69 2.06 4.17 6.25
C ILE A 69 2.27 3.25 7.45
N LEU A 70 1.26 3.15 8.29
CA LEU A 70 1.19 2.13 9.32
C LEU A 70 0.53 0.88 8.73
N LEU A 71 1.21 -0.24 8.82
CA LEU A 71 0.70 -1.53 8.36
C LEU A 71 0.27 -2.38 9.53
N LEU A 72 -0.97 -2.86 9.49
CA LEU A 72 -1.49 -3.83 10.46
C LEU A 72 -1.85 -5.11 9.71
N GLU A 73 -1.43 -6.24 10.26
CA GLU A 73 -1.75 -7.55 9.71
C GLU A 73 -2.82 -8.22 10.56
N VAL A 74 -3.83 -8.75 9.91
CA VAL A 74 -4.92 -9.45 10.57
C VAL A 74 -4.88 -10.91 10.12
N TRP A 75 -4.72 -11.81 11.07
CA TRP A 75 -4.65 -13.25 10.81
C TRP A 75 -6.03 -13.90 10.97
N ASN A 76 -6.33 -14.82 10.08
CA ASN A 76 -7.51 -15.67 10.19
C ASN A 76 -7.22 -16.88 11.05
#